data_16968c214d2dd979fa1a0040a9c82276
#
_entry.id   16968c214d2dd979fa1a0040a9c82276
#
_cell.length_a   1.000
_cell.length_b   1.000
_cell.length_c   1.000
_cell.angle_alpha   90.00
_cell.angle_beta   90.00
_cell.angle_gamma   90.00
#
_symmetry.space_group_name_H-M   'P 1'
#
loop_
_entity.id
_entity.type
_entity.pdbx_description
1 polymer ?
#
loop_
_entity_poly.entity_id
_entity_poly.type
_entity_poly.pdbx_seq_one_letter_code
_entity_poly.pdbx_strand_id
1 'polypeptide(L)'
;MKNKKNFLVIGNPIKHSLSPLLHNYWFHKNKINCEYKKLKTTQAEIKKILTKVRKKEIEGINVTIPFKNSIIRHLDILKGDALKTSSVNTVYLNKKKLVGENTDVYGFSCGVIKKVANRIKTAGIIGAGGVTSSIILALIQKGVKKIYITNRTFSKLKIFKKKFKKIIYPIKWNDRYKLFRDVQILINVTSLGMLGQKDLKFDFSIFDKKINVVDIIYNPENTRFLKDARKNGHKTF
;
A
#
# COMPACT_ATOMS: atom_id res chain seq x y z
N MET A 1 1.81 -9.30 37.85
CA MET A 1 2.19 -8.38 36.71
C MET A 1 1.36 -8.75 35.49
N LYS A 2 0.70 -7.80 34.84
CA LYS A 2 -0.04 -8.08 33.57
C LYS A 2 0.96 -8.48 32.51
N ASN A 3 0.80 -9.66 31.88
CA ASN A 3 1.66 -10.14 30.82
C ASN A 3 1.74 -9.12 29.69
N LYS A 4 2.96 -8.86 29.20
CA LYS A 4 3.21 -7.97 28.06
C LYS A 4 2.51 -8.49 26.80
N LYS A 5 1.69 -7.66 26.17
CA LYS A 5 0.96 -8.03 24.94
C LYS A 5 1.86 -7.95 23.71
N ASN A 6 1.76 -8.91 22.82
CA ASN A 6 2.62 -9.02 21.64
C ASN A 6 1.87 -8.71 20.36
N PHE A 7 2.49 -7.91 19.50
CA PHE A 7 2.03 -7.61 18.13
C PHE A 7 3.14 -7.87 17.12
N LEU A 8 2.79 -8.19 15.89
CA LEU A 8 3.75 -8.47 14.84
C LEU A 8 3.43 -7.72 13.54
N VAL A 9 4.47 -7.44 12.75
CA VAL A 9 4.32 -7.30 11.30
C VAL A 9 4.93 -8.51 10.61
N ILE A 10 4.18 -9.10 9.67
CA ILE A 10 4.62 -10.25 8.88
C ILE A 10 4.78 -9.86 7.41
N GLY A 11 5.85 -10.36 6.77
CA GLY A 11 6.16 -10.09 5.36
C GLY A 11 7.43 -10.77 4.91
N ASN A 12 7.75 -10.64 3.61
CA ASN A 12 9.01 -11.11 3.02
C ASN A 12 9.31 -10.34 1.72
N PRO A 13 10.36 -9.48 1.67
CA PRO A 13 11.28 -9.16 2.77
C PRO A 13 10.64 -8.29 3.85
N ILE A 14 11.16 -8.33 5.08
CA ILE A 14 10.64 -7.55 6.22
C ILE A 14 11.76 -6.82 7.00
N LYS A 15 13.03 -7.07 6.66
CA LYS A 15 14.19 -6.54 7.40
C LYS A 15 14.14 -5.03 7.58
N HIS A 16 13.74 -4.29 6.57
CA HIS A 16 13.73 -2.83 6.51
C HIS A 16 12.44 -2.18 7.05
N SER A 17 11.50 -2.97 7.59
CA SER A 17 10.26 -2.41 8.13
C SER A 17 10.53 -1.53 9.34
N LEU A 18 10.00 -0.30 9.31
CA LEU A 18 10.03 0.67 10.41
C LEU A 18 8.85 0.52 11.37
N SER A 19 7.91 -0.40 11.08
CA SER A 19 6.73 -0.60 11.94
C SER A 19 7.06 -0.87 13.41
N PRO A 20 8.07 -1.70 13.75
CA PRO A 20 8.44 -1.90 15.18
C PRO A 20 8.90 -0.61 15.85
N LEU A 21 9.70 0.21 15.18
CA LEU A 21 10.16 1.49 15.72
C LEU A 21 8.97 2.40 16.04
N LEU A 22 8.05 2.56 15.06
CA LEU A 22 6.88 3.41 15.19
C LEU A 22 5.93 2.94 16.30
N HIS A 23 5.53 1.66 16.29
CA HIS A 23 4.56 1.14 17.24
C HIS A 23 5.11 1.07 18.66
N ASN A 24 6.37 0.65 18.85
CA ASN A 24 6.98 0.63 20.19
C ASN A 24 7.16 2.04 20.75
N TYR A 25 7.50 3.04 19.91
CA TYR A 25 7.51 4.45 20.34
C TYR A 25 6.14 4.87 20.88
N TRP A 26 5.04 4.56 20.17
CA TRP A 26 3.69 4.90 20.62
C TRP A 26 3.27 4.13 21.87
N PHE A 27 3.63 2.86 21.98
CA PHE A 27 3.37 2.07 23.19
C PHE A 27 4.07 2.69 24.41
N HIS A 28 5.34 3.03 24.28
CA HIS A 28 6.09 3.69 25.34
C HIS A 28 5.49 5.06 25.71
N LYS A 29 5.27 5.91 24.72
CA LYS A 29 4.71 7.26 24.92
C LYS A 29 3.36 7.25 25.64
N ASN A 30 2.51 6.26 25.35
CA ASN A 30 1.19 6.12 25.96
C ASN A 30 1.15 5.14 27.14
N LYS A 31 2.31 4.71 27.65
CA LYS A 31 2.43 3.78 28.81
C LYS A 31 1.63 2.48 28.61
N ILE A 32 1.57 1.97 27.38
CA ILE A 32 0.86 0.72 27.03
C ILE A 32 1.86 -0.43 27.14
N ASN A 33 1.59 -1.42 28.00
CA ASN A 33 2.46 -2.59 28.21
C ASN A 33 2.35 -3.58 27.03
N CYS A 34 2.92 -3.20 25.87
CA CYS A 34 2.92 -3.96 24.64
C CYS A 34 4.30 -4.02 24.00
N GLU A 35 4.50 -5.00 23.14
CA GLU A 35 5.68 -5.11 22.30
C GLU A 35 5.28 -5.40 20.85
N TYR A 36 5.96 -4.76 19.92
CA TYR A 36 5.74 -4.95 18.49
C TYR A 36 7.03 -5.42 17.82
N LYS A 37 6.97 -6.56 17.14
CA LYS A 37 8.11 -7.18 16.46
C LYS A 37 7.85 -7.37 14.97
N LYS A 38 8.91 -7.57 14.19
CA LYS A 38 8.84 -8.01 12.80
C LYS A 38 9.18 -9.49 12.68
N LEU A 39 8.46 -10.20 11.84
CA LEU A 39 8.67 -11.61 11.58
C LEU A 39 8.72 -11.87 10.07
N LYS A 40 9.88 -12.33 9.58
CA LYS A 40 9.99 -12.85 8.23
C LYS A 40 9.16 -14.13 8.16
N THR A 41 8.29 -14.22 7.17
CA THR A 41 7.26 -15.26 7.08
C THR A 41 7.18 -15.80 5.67
N THR A 42 6.85 -17.07 5.55
CA THR A 42 6.49 -17.73 4.29
C THR A 42 4.97 -17.92 4.20
N GLN A 43 4.48 -18.24 3.00
CA GLN A 43 3.05 -18.52 2.81
C GLN A 43 2.56 -19.72 3.65
N ALA A 44 3.40 -20.72 3.85
CA ALA A 44 3.09 -21.92 4.63
C ALA A 44 2.94 -21.62 6.13
N GLU A 45 3.67 -20.65 6.65
CA GLU A 45 3.68 -20.30 8.09
C GLU A 45 2.49 -19.43 8.51
N ILE A 46 1.77 -18.81 7.58
CA ILE A 46 0.64 -17.90 7.88
C ILE A 46 -0.38 -18.58 8.78
N LYS A 47 -0.78 -19.81 8.47
CA LYS A 47 -1.78 -20.55 9.27
C LYS A 47 -1.32 -20.74 10.72
N LYS A 48 -0.05 -21.08 10.94
CA LYS A 48 0.55 -21.23 12.29
C LYS A 48 0.52 -19.91 13.08
N ILE A 49 0.85 -18.78 12.42
CA ILE A 49 0.81 -17.46 13.03
C ILE A 49 -0.63 -17.09 13.43
N LEU A 50 -1.60 -17.31 12.54
CA LEU A 50 -3.01 -17.03 12.83
C LEU A 50 -3.57 -17.90 13.96
N THR A 51 -3.09 -19.13 14.12
CA THR A 51 -3.40 -19.98 15.28
C THR A 51 -2.95 -19.33 16.58
N LYS A 52 -1.76 -18.70 16.59
CA LYS A 52 -1.29 -17.94 17.78
C LYS A 52 -2.15 -16.71 18.07
N VAL A 53 -2.66 -16.03 17.03
CA VAL A 53 -3.64 -14.94 17.21
C VAL A 53 -4.94 -15.47 17.81
N ARG A 54 -5.46 -16.62 17.34
CA ARG A 54 -6.65 -17.26 17.93
C ARG A 54 -6.47 -17.64 19.40
N LYS A 55 -5.28 -18.08 19.80
CA LYS A 55 -4.93 -18.42 21.19
C LYS A 55 -4.58 -17.21 22.05
N LYS A 56 -4.60 -15.98 21.49
CA LYS A 56 -4.18 -14.74 22.16
C LYS A 56 -2.71 -14.75 22.63
N GLU A 57 -1.87 -15.59 22.07
CA GLU A 57 -0.41 -15.51 22.23
C GLU A 57 0.15 -14.28 21.49
N ILE A 58 -0.57 -13.84 20.45
CA ILE A 58 -0.36 -12.61 19.68
C ILE A 58 -1.69 -11.88 19.64
N GLU A 59 -1.73 -10.62 20.04
CA GLU A 59 -2.96 -9.82 20.09
C GLU A 59 -3.45 -9.40 18.69
N GLY A 60 -2.52 -9.15 17.76
CA GLY A 60 -2.82 -8.80 16.39
C GLY A 60 -1.57 -8.73 15.52
N ILE A 61 -1.78 -8.74 14.23
CA ILE A 61 -0.69 -8.65 13.26
C ILE A 61 -0.98 -7.63 12.17
N ASN A 62 0.06 -6.91 11.74
CA ASN A 62 0.04 -6.26 10.44
C ASN A 62 0.62 -7.20 9.38
N VAL A 63 0.11 -7.04 8.17
CA VAL A 63 0.46 -7.87 7.01
C VAL A 63 0.98 -6.99 5.89
N THR A 64 2.17 -7.29 5.39
CA THR A 64 2.73 -6.59 4.25
C THR A 64 3.05 -7.52 3.08
N ILE A 65 3.82 -7.06 2.12
CA ILE A 65 4.25 -7.82 0.93
C ILE A 65 4.82 -9.18 1.32
N PRO A 66 4.44 -10.26 0.62
CA PRO A 66 3.46 -10.36 -0.47
C PRO A 66 2.07 -10.82 -0.03
N PHE A 67 1.76 -10.83 1.27
CA PHE A 67 0.68 -11.62 1.87
C PHE A 67 -0.68 -10.92 1.99
N LYS A 68 -0.79 -9.61 1.67
CA LYS A 68 -2.02 -8.81 1.87
C LYS A 68 -3.28 -9.40 1.21
N ASN A 69 -3.13 -10.08 0.07
CA ASN A 69 -4.25 -10.73 -0.61
C ASN A 69 -4.40 -12.20 -0.20
N SER A 70 -3.29 -12.93 -0.08
CA SER A 70 -3.33 -14.38 0.18
C SER A 70 -3.77 -14.74 1.60
N ILE A 71 -3.61 -13.83 2.58
CA ILE A 71 -4.03 -14.07 3.95
C ILE A 71 -5.56 -14.17 4.09
N ILE A 72 -6.30 -13.53 3.19
CA ILE A 72 -7.78 -13.42 3.24
C ILE A 72 -8.45 -14.79 3.37
N ARG A 73 -7.96 -15.81 2.67
CA ARG A 73 -8.52 -17.18 2.70
C ARG A 73 -8.45 -17.86 4.07
N HIS A 74 -7.71 -17.29 5.01
CA HIS A 74 -7.52 -17.81 6.36
C HIS A 74 -8.26 -17.00 7.43
N LEU A 75 -9.01 -15.98 7.02
CA LEU A 75 -9.75 -15.08 7.91
C LEU A 75 -11.24 -15.44 7.91
N ASP A 76 -11.89 -15.19 9.04
CA ASP A 76 -13.31 -15.47 9.20
C ASP A 76 -14.19 -14.31 8.71
N ILE A 77 -13.70 -13.06 8.87
CA ILE A 77 -14.45 -11.86 8.52
C ILE A 77 -13.51 -10.83 7.88
N LEU A 78 -13.96 -10.19 6.82
CA LEU A 78 -13.38 -8.95 6.31
C LEU A 78 -14.25 -7.77 6.72
N LYS A 79 -13.63 -6.63 7.09
CA LYS A 79 -14.33 -5.40 7.43
C LYS A 79 -13.86 -4.20 6.62
N GLY A 80 -14.73 -3.23 6.51
CA GLY A 80 -14.42 -1.92 5.93
C GLY A 80 -13.84 -1.99 4.52
N ASP A 81 -12.73 -1.31 4.33
CA ASP A 81 -12.09 -1.23 3.02
C ASP A 81 -11.41 -2.54 2.58
N ALA A 82 -11.19 -3.50 3.49
CA ALA A 82 -10.69 -4.83 3.12
C ALA A 82 -11.67 -5.57 2.20
N LEU A 83 -12.98 -5.43 2.41
CA LEU A 83 -14.03 -5.97 1.53
C LEU A 83 -13.93 -5.39 0.12
N LYS A 84 -13.77 -4.07 0.02
CA LYS A 84 -13.74 -3.35 -1.26
C LYS A 84 -12.42 -3.56 -2.00
N THR A 85 -11.30 -3.68 -1.29
CA THR A 85 -9.97 -3.80 -1.88
C THR A 85 -9.53 -5.24 -2.11
N SER A 86 -10.11 -6.22 -1.39
CA SER A 86 -9.61 -7.59 -1.26
C SER A 86 -8.12 -7.60 -0.89
N SER A 87 -7.75 -6.72 0.04
CA SER A 87 -6.39 -6.56 0.56
C SER A 87 -6.47 -6.29 2.04
N VAL A 88 -5.74 -7.06 2.84
CA VAL A 88 -5.72 -6.98 4.30
C VAL A 88 -4.32 -6.60 4.75
N ASN A 89 -4.19 -5.59 5.60
CA ASN A 89 -2.93 -5.23 6.23
C ASN A 89 -2.98 -5.29 7.77
N THR A 90 -4.16 -5.59 8.35
CA THR A 90 -4.35 -5.68 9.79
C THR A 90 -5.26 -6.86 10.11
N VAL A 91 -4.82 -7.73 11.03
CA VAL A 91 -5.59 -8.89 11.48
C VAL A 91 -5.59 -8.94 13.01
N TYR A 92 -6.74 -9.17 13.58
CA TYR A 92 -6.94 -9.32 15.03
C TYR A 92 -8.09 -10.28 15.35
N LEU A 93 -8.18 -10.71 16.60
CA LEU A 93 -9.25 -11.57 17.08
C LEU A 93 -10.39 -10.71 17.67
N ASN A 94 -11.62 -10.91 17.19
CA ASN A 94 -12.82 -10.31 17.76
C ASN A 94 -13.92 -11.38 17.91
N LYS A 95 -14.45 -11.56 19.12
CA LYS A 95 -15.48 -12.57 19.44
C LYS A 95 -15.16 -13.96 18.86
N LYS A 96 -13.92 -14.44 19.09
CA LYS A 96 -13.37 -15.72 18.57
C LYS A 96 -13.19 -15.80 17.05
N LYS A 97 -13.46 -14.73 16.28
CA LYS A 97 -13.28 -14.67 14.82
C LYS A 97 -12.06 -13.86 14.46
N LEU A 98 -11.26 -14.34 13.50
CA LEU A 98 -10.17 -13.57 12.89
C LEU A 98 -10.76 -12.54 11.93
N VAL A 99 -10.53 -11.29 12.24
CA VAL A 99 -11.02 -10.15 11.45
C VAL A 99 -9.86 -9.55 10.66
N GLY A 100 -10.06 -9.33 9.38
CA GLY A 100 -9.14 -8.63 8.50
C GLY A 100 -9.65 -7.26 8.12
N GLU A 101 -8.79 -6.25 8.26
CA GLU A 101 -9.06 -4.86 7.87
C GLU A 101 -7.97 -4.31 6.94
N ASN A 102 -8.28 -3.19 6.31
CA ASN A 102 -7.34 -2.45 5.46
C ASN A 102 -7.28 -0.99 5.90
N THR A 103 -6.14 -0.59 6.43
CA THR A 103 -5.87 0.79 6.84
C THR A 103 -5.07 1.58 5.80
N ASP A 104 -4.61 0.94 4.70
CA ASP A 104 -3.83 1.62 3.65
C ASP A 104 -4.67 2.70 2.94
N VAL A 105 -5.98 2.44 2.73
CA VAL A 105 -6.91 3.41 2.08
C VAL A 105 -6.96 4.69 2.89
N TYR A 106 -7.20 4.57 4.20
CA TYR A 106 -7.24 5.71 5.12
C TYR A 106 -5.87 6.41 5.19
N GLY A 107 -4.79 5.63 5.34
CA GLY A 107 -3.43 6.16 5.42
C GLY A 107 -3.06 6.98 4.19
N PHE A 108 -3.32 6.47 2.98
CA PHE A 108 -3.07 7.19 1.74
C PHE A 108 -3.98 8.44 1.61
N SER A 109 -5.24 8.31 1.99
CA SER A 109 -6.17 9.44 1.97
C SER A 109 -5.72 10.58 2.87
N CYS A 110 -5.27 10.29 4.09
CA CYS A 110 -4.79 11.30 5.04
C CYS A 110 -3.37 11.80 4.69
N GLY A 111 -2.46 10.90 4.33
CA GLY A 111 -1.06 11.24 4.08
C GLY A 111 -0.83 12.01 2.78
N VAL A 112 -1.60 11.71 1.75
CA VAL A 112 -1.42 12.25 0.40
C VAL A 112 -2.64 13.02 -0.09
N ILE A 113 -3.80 12.35 -0.19
CA ILE A 113 -4.96 12.91 -0.90
C ILE A 113 -5.45 14.22 -0.26
N LYS A 114 -5.48 14.33 1.06
CA LYS A 114 -5.88 15.57 1.76
C LYS A 114 -4.91 16.73 1.52
N LYS A 115 -3.65 16.45 1.19
CA LYS A 115 -2.62 17.47 0.92
C LYS A 115 -2.60 17.94 -0.53
N VAL A 116 -3.30 17.24 -1.41
CA VAL A 116 -3.45 17.64 -2.81
C VAL A 116 -4.58 18.65 -2.92
N ALA A 117 -4.23 19.92 -3.14
CA ALA A 117 -5.17 21.05 -3.11
C ALA A 117 -6.20 21.02 -4.25
N ASN A 118 -5.81 20.54 -5.44
CA ASN A 118 -6.66 20.59 -6.63
C ASN A 118 -7.58 19.38 -6.76
N ARG A 119 -8.73 19.59 -7.40
CA ARG A 119 -9.63 18.50 -7.78
C ARG A 119 -8.96 17.62 -8.83
N ILE A 120 -8.68 16.37 -8.47
CA ILE A 120 -8.10 15.37 -9.37
C ILE A 120 -9.21 14.64 -10.11
N LYS A 121 -9.17 14.64 -11.45
CA LYS A 121 -10.09 13.87 -12.31
C LYS A 121 -9.41 12.65 -12.91
N THR A 122 -8.11 12.74 -13.17
CA THR A 122 -7.31 11.70 -13.85
C THR A 122 -6.07 11.35 -13.04
N ALA A 123 -5.78 10.06 -12.94
CA ALA A 123 -4.62 9.53 -12.22
C ALA A 123 -3.85 8.52 -13.07
N GLY A 124 -2.53 8.46 -12.87
CA GLY A 124 -1.64 7.42 -13.39
C GLY A 124 -1.09 6.57 -12.24
N ILE A 125 -1.11 5.27 -12.38
CA ILE A 125 -0.53 4.33 -11.41
C ILE A 125 0.49 3.45 -12.09
N ILE A 126 1.69 3.39 -11.51
CA ILE A 126 2.76 2.49 -11.92
C ILE A 126 2.87 1.36 -10.90
N GLY A 127 2.47 0.15 -11.29
CA GLY A 127 2.54 -1.05 -10.44
C GLY A 127 1.20 -1.75 -10.23
N ALA A 128 1.27 -3.03 -9.83
CA ALA A 128 0.12 -3.91 -9.62
C ALA A 128 0.35 -4.81 -8.38
N GLY A 129 0.81 -4.21 -7.28
CA GLY A 129 1.11 -4.89 -6.01
C GLY A 129 -0.08 -4.94 -5.05
N GLY A 130 0.16 -5.43 -3.83
CA GLY A 130 -0.87 -5.62 -2.81
C GLY A 130 -1.53 -4.33 -2.29
N VAL A 131 -0.89 -3.17 -2.45
CA VAL A 131 -1.44 -1.86 -2.04
C VAL A 131 -2.26 -1.19 -3.15
N THR A 132 -2.11 -1.64 -4.40
CA THR A 132 -2.70 -0.97 -5.58
C THR A 132 -4.21 -0.80 -5.46
N SER A 133 -4.94 -1.83 -5.01
CA SER A 133 -6.39 -1.73 -4.79
C SER A 133 -6.76 -0.66 -3.76
N SER A 134 -5.95 -0.47 -2.73
CA SER A 134 -6.19 0.54 -1.69
C SER A 134 -5.99 1.95 -2.24
N ILE A 135 -4.95 2.17 -3.04
CA ILE A 135 -4.70 3.44 -3.72
C ILE A 135 -5.82 3.78 -4.70
N ILE A 136 -6.24 2.80 -5.52
CA ILE A 136 -7.38 2.96 -6.45
C ILE A 136 -8.64 3.37 -5.69
N LEU A 137 -8.97 2.69 -4.59
CA LEU A 137 -10.16 3.00 -3.80
C LEU A 137 -10.09 4.41 -3.20
N ALA A 138 -8.95 4.82 -2.65
CA ALA A 138 -8.76 6.17 -2.12
C ALA A 138 -8.93 7.25 -3.21
N LEU A 139 -8.42 7.02 -4.41
CA LEU A 139 -8.61 7.92 -5.56
C LEU A 139 -10.09 8.01 -5.98
N ILE A 140 -10.80 6.89 -6.01
CA ILE A 140 -12.24 6.86 -6.30
C ILE A 140 -13.02 7.66 -5.24
N GLN A 141 -12.73 7.48 -3.96
CA GLN A 141 -13.35 8.23 -2.87
C GLN A 141 -13.09 9.75 -2.96
N LYS A 142 -11.94 10.15 -3.52
CA LYS A 142 -11.61 11.56 -3.82
C LYS A 142 -12.36 12.11 -5.05
N GLY A 143 -13.02 11.26 -5.83
CA GLY A 143 -13.79 11.65 -7.01
C GLY A 143 -13.02 11.57 -8.33
N VAL A 144 -11.88 10.85 -8.35
CA VAL A 144 -11.16 10.54 -9.60
C VAL A 144 -12.05 9.71 -10.51
N LYS A 145 -12.13 10.10 -11.80
CA LYS A 145 -13.02 9.48 -12.79
C LYS A 145 -12.31 8.55 -13.75
N LYS A 146 -10.97 8.71 -13.89
CA LYS A 146 -10.17 7.92 -14.85
C LYS A 146 -8.81 7.60 -14.24
N ILE A 147 -8.47 6.32 -14.21
CA ILE A 147 -7.20 5.84 -13.67
C ILE A 147 -6.52 4.98 -14.74
N TYR A 148 -5.44 5.50 -15.27
CA TYR A 148 -4.52 4.73 -16.10
C TYR A 148 -3.61 3.91 -15.19
N ILE A 149 -3.46 2.63 -15.48
CA ILE A 149 -2.60 1.74 -14.70
C ILE A 149 -1.69 0.94 -15.62
N THR A 150 -0.40 0.94 -15.29
CA THR A 150 0.60 0.14 -15.99
C THR A 150 1.38 -0.76 -15.05
N ASN A 151 1.85 -1.87 -15.58
CA ASN A 151 2.74 -2.79 -14.88
C ASN A 151 3.58 -3.60 -15.88
N ARG A 152 4.80 -3.98 -15.49
CA ARG A 152 5.67 -4.83 -16.33
C ARG A 152 4.93 -6.09 -16.83
N THR A 153 4.18 -6.75 -15.97
CA THR A 153 3.33 -7.88 -16.32
C THR A 153 1.90 -7.39 -16.55
N PHE A 154 1.53 -7.18 -17.80
CA PHE A 154 0.24 -6.60 -18.20
C PHE A 154 -0.96 -7.42 -17.70
N SER A 155 -0.86 -8.76 -17.71
CA SER A 155 -1.94 -9.66 -17.27
C SER A 155 -2.41 -9.40 -15.84
N LYS A 156 -1.51 -8.94 -14.95
CA LYS A 156 -1.86 -8.56 -13.56
C LYS A 156 -2.86 -7.40 -13.49
N LEU A 157 -2.99 -6.61 -14.53
CA LEU A 157 -3.90 -5.46 -14.55
C LEU A 157 -5.37 -5.86 -14.74
N LYS A 158 -5.62 -7.06 -15.30
CA LYS A 158 -6.98 -7.57 -15.55
C LYS A 158 -7.83 -7.62 -14.28
N ILE A 159 -7.23 -7.94 -13.13
CA ILE A 159 -7.93 -8.01 -11.85
C ILE A 159 -8.49 -6.65 -11.44
N PHE A 160 -7.73 -5.56 -11.63
CA PHE A 160 -8.20 -4.21 -11.30
C PHE A 160 -9.27 -3.75 -12.28
N LYS A 161 -9.14 -4.05 -13.59
CA LYS A 161 -10.17 -3.76 -14.59
C LYS A 161 -11.48 -4.47 -14.27
N LYS A 162 -11.43 -5.75 -13.89
CA LYS A 162 -12.61 -6.52 -13.47
C LYS A 162 -13.25 -5.91 -12.21
N LYS A 163 -12.43 -5.54 -11.22
CA LYS A 163 -12.89 -5.07 -9.90
C LYS A 163 -13.45 -3.65 -9.94
N PHE A 164 -12.76 -2.71 -10.58
CA PHE A 164 -13.10 -1.29 -10.59
C PHE A 164 -13.70 -0.81 -11.94
N LYS A 165 -13.98 -1.76 -12.85
CA LYS A 165 -14.76 -1.59 -14.10
C LYS A 165 -14.32 -0.40 -14.97
N LYS A 166 -15.27 0.53 -15.23
CA LYS A 166 -15.10 1.64 -16.19
C LYS A 166 -14.02 2.68 -15.80
N ILE A 167 -13.67 2.78 -14.54
CA ILE A 167 -12.69 3.78 -14.05
C ILE A 167 -11.25 3.39 -14.39
N ILE A 168 -10.95 2.08 -14.53
CA ILE A 168 -9.60 1.56 -14.76
C ILE A 168 -9.33 1.38 -16.25
N TYR A 169 -8.22 1.97 -16.69
CA TYR A 169 -7.67 1.88 -18.04
C TYR A 169 -6.30 1.22 -17.99
N PRO A 170 -6.21 -0.12 -18.14
CA PRO A 170 -4.92 -0.81 -18.22
C PRO A 170 -4.18 -0.38 -19.47
N ILE A 171 -2.90 -0.03 -19.32
CA ILE A 171 -2.04 0.37 -20.43
C ILE A 171 -0.77 -0.49 -20.46
N LYS A 172 -0.25 -0.77 -21.64
CA LYS A 172 1.02 -1.46 -21.81
C LYS A 172 2.16 -0.59 -21.27
N TRP A 173 3.22 -1.22 -20.80
CA TRP A 173 4.37 -0.52 -20.23
C TRP A 173 4.98 0.52 -21.20
N ASN A 174 5.07 0.18 -22.46
CA ASN A 174 5.65 1.05 -23.48
C ASN A 174 4.77 2.25 -23.84
N ASP A 175 3.45 2.14 -23.63
CA ASP A 175 2.50 3.22 -23.94
C ASP A 175 2.33 4.23 -22.78
N ARG A 176 3.01 4.01 -21.64
CA ARG A 176 2.81 4.81 -20.43
C ARG A 176 3.07 6.30 -20.62
N TYR A 177 4.09 6.65 -21.38
CA TYR A 177 4.43 8.06 -21.61
C TYR A 177 3.35 8.79 -22.38
N LYS A 178 2.80 8.18 -23.44
CA LYS A 178 1.71 8.76 -24.24
C LYS A 178 0.43 8.95 -23.39
N LEU A 179 0.06 7.94 -22.61
CA LEU A 179 -1.23 7.92 -21.90
C LEU A 179 -1.19 8.59 -20.51
N PHE A 180 -0.01 8.82 -19.95
CA PHE A 180 0.12 9.55 -18.70
C PHE A 180 0.22 11.06 -18.88
N ARG A 181 0.37 11.57 -20.11
CA ARG A 181 0.52 13.01 -20.38
C ARG A 181 -0.57 13.88 -19.72
N ASP A 182 -1.80 13.39 -19.65
CA ASP A 182 -2.95 14.13 -19.13
C ASP A 182 -3.31 13.80 -17.67
N VAL A 183 -2.47 13.04 -16.94
CA VAL A 183 -2.79 12.77 -15.54
C VAL A 183 -2.44 13.96 -14.65
N GLN A 184 -3.22 14.14 -13.61
CA GLN A 184 -3.03 15.20 -12.61
C GLN A 184 -2.27 14.72 -11.37
N ILE A 185 -2.21 13.39 -11.21
CA ILE A 185 -1.40 12.71 -10.19
C ILE A 185 -0.81 11.44 -10.78
N LEU A 186 0.49 11.23 -10.55
CA LEU A 186 1.21 10.01 -10.92
C LEU A 186 1.75 9.33 -9.67
N ILE A 187 1.48 8.03 -9.52
CA ILE A 187 1.77 7.30 -8.29
C ILE A 187 2.61 6.07 -8.59
N ASN A 188 3.80 5.98 -7.99
CA ASN A 188 4.56 4.74 -7.94
C ASN A 188 4.05 3.86 -6.79
N VAL A 189 3.55 2.67 -7.12
CA VAL A 189 3.15 1.63 -6.16
C VAL A 189 3.98 0.36 -6.30
N THR A 190 5.13 0.45 -6.98
CA THR A 190 6.10 -0.64 -7.11
C THR A 190 7.13 -0.59 -5.98
N SER A 191 8.01 -1.59 -5.94
CA SER A 191 9.21 -1.56 -5.10
C SER A 191 10.42 -0.92 -5.79
N LEU A 192 10.29 -0.44 -7.03
CA LEU A 192 11.38 0.19 -7.75
C LEU A 192 11.72 1.55 -7.12
N GLY A 193 12.97 1.70 -6.71
CA GLY A 193 13.47 2.85 -5.94
C GLY A 193 13.60 2.59 -4.44
N MET A 194 13.09 1.46 -3.93
CA MET A 194 13.29 1.05 -2.54
C MET A 194 14.74 0.64 -2.30
N LEU A 195 15.24 0.80 -1.08
CA LEU A 195 16.60 0.39 -0.71
C LEU A 195 16.89 -1.05 -1.12
N GLY A 196 17.97 -1.24 -1.91
CA GLY A 196 18.34 -2.54 -2.47
C GLY A 196 17.58 -2.97 -3.73
N GLN A 197 16.72 -2.11 -4.28
CA GLN A 197 16.03 -2.31 -5.55
C GLN A 197 16.54 -1.36 -6.63
N LYS A 198 16.30 -1.69 -7.91
CA LYS A 198 16.59 -0.79 -9.04
C LYS A 198 15.71 0.45 -8.97
N ASP A 199 16.24 1.57 -9.45
CA ASP A 199 15.48 2.81 -9.56
C ASP A 199 14.30 2.69 -10.55
N LEU A 200 13.22 3.39 -10.26
CA LEU A 200 12.19 3.69 -11.24
C LEU A 200 12.63 4.93 -12.04
N LYS A 201 13.14 4.69 -13.25
CA LYS A 201 13.42 5.76 -14.21
C LYS A 201 12.11 6.14 -14.91
N PHE A 202 11.79 7.44 -14.89
CA PHE A 202 10.62 8.00 -15.56
C PHE A 202 10.97 9.34 -16.17
N ASP A 203 10.57 9.54 -17.43
CA ASP A 203 10.75 10.81 -18.11
C ASP A 203 9.57 11.74 -17.79
N PHE A 204 9.87 12.77 -17.01
CA PHE A 204 8.87 13.77 -16.60
C PHE A 204 8.69 14.91 -17.60
N SER A 205 9.50 15.00 -18.66
CA SER A 205 9.37 16.00 -19.73
C SER A 205 8.10 15.85 -20.55
N ILE A 206 7.42 14.69 -20.43
CA ILE A 206 6.15 14.43 -21.10
C ILE A 206 4.99 15.29 -20.63
N PHE A 207 5.12 15.93 -19.46
CA PHE A 207 4.05 16.73 -18.87
C PHE A 207 4.19 18.20 -19.22
N ASP A 208 3.23 18.73 -19.96
CA ASP A 208 3.13 20.16 -20.28
C ASP A 208 2.72 21.01 -19.06
N LYS A 209 2.14 20.38 -18.04
CA LYS A 209 1.65 21.02 -16.81
C LYS A 209 2.24 20.35 -15.57
N LYS A 210 2.37 21.13 -14.50
CA LYS A 210 2.81 20.59 -13.22
C LYS A 210 1.75 19.64 -12.65
N ILE A 211 2.19 18.45 -12.24
CA ILE A 211 1.36 17.41 -11.66
C ILE A 211 1.80 17.09 -10.23
N ASN A 212 0.98 16.30 -9.53
CA ASN A 212 1.36 15.72 -8.24
C ASN A 212 2.02 14.35 -8.49
N VAL A 213 3.20 14.14 -7.93
CA VAL A 213 3.95 12.88 -8.04
C VAL A 213 4.10 12.26 -6.68
N VAL A 214 3.71 11.01 -6.55
CA VAL A 214 3.67 10.29 -5.29
C VAL A 214 4.50 9.02 -5.39
N ASP A 215 5.32 8.78 -4.38
CA ASP A 215 5.96 7.49 -4.18
C ASP A 215 5.53 6.90 -2.84
N ILE A 216 5.04 5.65 -2.83
CA ILE A 216 4.68 4.98 -1.57
C ILE A 216 5.89 4.43 -0.81
N ILE A 217 7.08 4.59 -1.37
CA ILE A 217 8.34 4.19 -0.75
C ILE A 217 8.73 5.22 0.31
N TYR A 218 8.98 4.75 1.52
CA TYR A 218 9.44 5.59 2.63
C TYR A 218 10.93 5.35 3.00
N ASN A 219 11.57 4.38 2.36
CA ASN A 219 13.00 4.10 2.54
C ASN A 219 13.66 3.69 1.20
N PRO A 220 14.46 4.59 0.58
CA PRO A 220 14.80 5.95 1.03
C PRO A 220 13.62 6.91 0.94
N GLU A 221 13.63 7.99 1.73
CA GLU A 221 12.62 9.05 1.68
C GLU A 221 12.63 9.79 0.32
N ASN A 222 13.82 9.94 -0.26
CA ASN A 222 14.02 10.64 -1.52
C ASN A 222 14.45 9.66 -2.62
N THR A 223 13.47 8.96 -3.22
CA THR A 223 13.71 8.06 -4.35
C THR A 223 14.16 8.84 -5.60
N ARG A 224 14.82 8.16 -6.54
CA ARG A 224 15.18 8.75 -7.84
C ARG A 224 13.95 9.31 -8.56
N PHE A 225 12.84 8.59 -8.51
CA PHE A 225 11.56 8.99 -9.10
C PHE A 225 11.09 10.36 -8.58
N LEU A 226 11.12 10.58 -7.26
CA LEU A 226 10.75 11.89 -6.66
C LEU A 226 11.77 12.98 -6.97
N LYS A 227 13.08 12.66 -6.98
CA LYS A 227 14.14 13.63 -7.34
C LYS A 227 13.97 14.12 -8.77
N ASP A 228 13.72 13.22 -9.72
CA ASP A 228 13.55 13.57 -11.13
C ASP A 228 12.23 14.37 -11.34
N ALA A 229 11.15 14.03 -10.61
CA ALA A 229 9.93 14.81 -10.63
C ALA A 229 10.13 16.26 -10.14
N ARG A 230 10.86 16.46 -9.02
CA ARG A 230 11.16 17.81 -8.49
C ARG A 230 12.01 18.63 -9.45
N LYS A 231 13.00 18.02 -10.12
CA LYS A 231 13.82 18.70 -11.13
C LYS A 231 12.99 19.25 -12.29
N ASN A 232 11.87 18.58 -12.61
CA ASN A 232 10.90 19.03 -13.61
C ASN A 232 9.80 19.94 -13.03
N GLY A 233 9.94 20.39 -11.77
CA GLY A 233 9.03 21.34 -11.14
C GLY A 233 7.70 20.75 -10.67
N HIS A 234 7.57 19.44 -10.56
CA HIS A 234 6.37 18.78 -10.07
C HIS A 234 6.32 18.77 -8.54
N LYS A 235 5.09 18.77 -7.98
CA LYS A 235 4.88 18.64 -6.54
C LYS A 235 5.00 17.17 -6.13
N THR A 236 5.78 16.88 -5.08
CA THR A 236 6.08 15.50 -4.67
C THR A 236 5.60 15.20 -3.25
N PHE A 237 5.22 13.95 -3.02
CA PHE A 237 4.76 13.43 -1.73
C PHE A 237 5.35 12.07 -1.45
#